data_f47b32fb42c20ee8e38bbec56c242dd3
#
_entry.id   f47b32fb42c20ee8e38bbec56c242dd3
#
_cell.length_a   1.000
_cell.length_b   1.000
_cell.length_c   1.000
_cell.angle_alpha   90.00
_cell.angle_beta   90.00
_cell.angle_gamma   90.00
#
_symmetry.space_group_name_H-M   'P 1'
#
loop_
_entity.id
_entity.type
_entity.pdbx_description
1 polymer ?
#
loop_
_entity_poly.entity_id
_entity_poly.type
_entity_poly.pdbx_seq_one_letter_code
_entity_poly.pdbx_strand_id
1 'polypeptide(L)'
;MSAPLKKQERTLMILTLLAIVLLGVASTMYFTRIDLTSSRAFTLSKAARGLYAEIPERIRITYFISKSLADRHPGPAAIEDFLRELEAVSRGKIQVRIVDPTKNPAEAESFGLVAQQMQVVEQSEQRLALVYTGIVVEYLDRHQTIPAVLSTDTLEYEIVKAIRASIRDKKPIAGLLAGDADKSLANDYQTLANGLAQAGYEPREIRAGTAIDDDVDLLYVLGNANLDRYDAAFIDDFLMRGGKAFFAVKGVNIDPTNGLVATPVQEAGLLPMLASYGFNIASQLVLDQSNLTVPFQTQAPQGGYQIQYVRYPHWVAIDARYTSATNPITAHFAGLDLYWPSPMTLRPVGTVHYEELAKTTTKAWLQTKNFAAGPQDQPLYALERDTTTGQYLVAATAQGSFPSAFAVGAMPTRAGSPPPPAPKATSSPETRIVVVSSADFLTDMMSMSDSTFNASFALSAADWLVSADDLIAIRSRAVVDTRLNRIKDADTRAFLVVLTYIVTLGLVPLAVIGYGLLRARKRARKEKESRTIRGGEA
;
A
#
# COMPACT_ATOMS: atom_id res chain seq x y z
N MET A 1 -16.87 -74.80 4.58
CA MET A 1 -16.29 -73.88 3.58
C MET A 1 -16.19 -72.46 4.09
N SER A 2 -15.44 -72.20 5.15
CA SER A 2 -15.28 -70.80 5.71
C SER A 2 -13.84 -70.36 5.95
N ALA A 3 -12.85 -71.17 5.59
CA ALA A 3 -11.43 -70.79 5.76
C ALA A 3 -10.82 -69.84 4.67
N PRO A 4 -11.18 -69.93 3.38
CA PRO A 4 -10.58 -69.09 2.36
C PRO A 4 -11.03 -67.62 2.44
N LEU A 5 -12.25 -67.32 2.85
CA LEU A 5 -12.76 -65.93 2.98
C LEU A 5 -12.03 -65.10 4.06
N LYS A 6 -11.74 -65.70 5.23
CA LYS A 6 -11.00 -65.03 6.30
C LYS A 6 -9.54 -64.72 5.92
N LYS A 7 -8.92 -65.52 5.04
CA LYS A 7 -7.56 -65.29 4.56
C LYS A 7 -7.53 -64.15 3.55
N GLN A 8 -8.51 -64.04 2.67
CA GLN A 8 -8.64 -62.92 1.72
C GLN A 8 -8.94 -61.60 2.44
N GLU A 9 -9.80 -61.58 3.45
CA GLU A 9 -10.09 -60.37 4.25
C GLU A 9 -8.83 -59.87 5.00
N ARG A 10 -8.02 -60.78 5.59
CA ARG A 10 -6.76 -60.44 6.24
C ARG A 10 -5.74 -59.88 5.24
N THR A 11 -5.61 -60.45 4.06
CA THR A 11 -4.71 -59.97 3.00
C THR A 11 -5.14 -58.59 2.52
N LEU A 12 -6.43 -58.35 2.33
CA LEU A 12 -6.97 -57.03 1.94
C LEU A 12 -6.73 -55.97 3.02
N MET A 13 -6.87 -56.35 4.29
CA MET A 13 -6.60 -55.43 5.41
C MET A 13 -5.13 -55.06 5.50
N ILE A 14 -4.21 -56.01 5.28
CA ILE A 14 -2.76 -55.77 5.27
C ILE A 14 -2.37 -54.86 4.08
N LEU A 15 -2.92 -55.12 2.88
CA LEU A 15 -2.68 -54.31 1.70
C LEU A 15 -3.22 -52.88 1.86
N THR A 16 -4.39 -52.71 2.49
CA THR A 16 -4.95 -51.39 2.79
C THR A 16 -4.09 -50.62 3.79
N LEU A 17 -3.62 -51.32 4.85
CA LEU A 17 -2.69 -50.70 5.82
C LEU A 17 -1.37 -50.31 5.17
N LEU A 18 -0.81 -51.18 4.32
CA LEU A 18 0.42 -50.88 3.55
C LEU A 18 0.21 -49.67 2.60
N ALA A 19 -0.94 -49.62 1.92
CA ALA A 19 -1.26 -48.49 1.05
C ALA A 19 -1.41 -47.17 1.82
N ILE A 20 -1.98 -47.19 3.02
CA ILE A 20 -2.09 -46.00 3.90
C ILE A 20 -0.70 -45.57 4.36
N VAL A 21 0.17 -46.51 4.75
CA VAL A 21 1.56 -46.18 5.15
C VAL A 21 2.35 -45.62 3.97
N LEU A 22 2.24 -46.25 2.79
CA LEU A 22 2.92 -45.75 1.57
C LEU A 22 2.39 -44.38 1.14
N LEU A 23 1.09 -44.11 1.24
CA LEU A 23 0.49 -42.80 1.02
C LEU A 23 0.99 -41.77 2.05
N GLY A 24 1.12 -42.18 3.32
CA GLY A 24 1.70 -41.36 4.38
C GLY A 24 3.16 -40.97 4.09
N VAL A 25 3.99 -41.94 3.71
CA VAL A 25 5.39 -41.72 3.33
C VAL A 25 5.49 -40.85 2.03
N ALA A 26 4.67 -41.14 1.02
CA ALA A 26 4.62 -40.35 -0.20
C ALA A 26 4.18 -38.91 0.08
N SER A 27 3.23 -38.71 1.00
CA SER A 27 2.77 -37.38 1.43
C SER A 27 3.87 -36.55 2.12
N THR A 28 4.85 -37.20 2.77
CA THR A 28 6.00 -36.49 3.35
C THR A 28 7.08 -36.17 2.33
N MET A 29 7.18 -36.96 1.23
CA MET A 29 8.16 -36.77 0.16
C MET A 29 7.67 -35.82 -0.94
N TYR A 30 6.37 -35.78 -1.22
CA TYR A 30 5.73 -34.91 -2.21
C TYR A 30 4.92 -33.84 -1.50
N PHE A 31 5.55 -32.72 -1.16
CA PHE A 31 4.89 -31.58 -0.56
C PHE A 31 4.12 -30.80 -1.63
N THR A 32 2.83 -31.05 -1.77
CA THR A 32 1.93 -30.29 -2.66
C THR A 32 0.90 -29.57 -1.80
N ARG A 33 1.00 -28.26 -1.69
CA ARG A 33 -0.02 -27.41 -1.06
C ARG A 33 -1.08 -27.03 -2.10
N ILE A 34 -2.34 -27.24 -1.77
CA ILE A 34 -3.48 -26.70 -2.51
C ILE A 34 -4.01 -25.53 -1.69
N ASP A 35 -3.85 -24.34 -2.22
CA ASP A 35 -4.38 -23.14 -1.60
C ASP A 35 -5.89 -23.04 -1.89
N LEU A 36 -6.69 -23.24 -0.87
CA LEU A 36 -8.15 -23.19 -0.91
C LEU A 36 -8.71 -21.80 -0.55
N THR A 37 -7.84 -20.83 -0.29
CA THR A 37 -8.28 -19.45 0.01
C THR A 37 -8.80 -18.76 -1.25
N SER A 38 -9.88 -18.00 -1.12
CA SER A 38 -10.46 -17.24 -2.25
C SER A 38 -9.48 -16.22 -2.84
N SER A 39 -8.58 -15.69 -2.01
CA SER A 39 -7.53 -14.73 -2.37
C SER A 39 -6.24 -15.39 -2.89
N ARG A 40 -6.11 -16.72 -2.78
CA ARG A 40 -4.86 -17.46 -3.03
C ARG A 40 -3.69 -16.86 -2.25
N ALA A 41 -3.94 -16.50 -0.99
CA ALA A 41 -2.99 -15.80 -0.12
C ALA A 41 -1.70 -16.60 0.14
N PHE A 42 -1.74 -17.93 0.02
CA PHE A 42 -0.60 -18.83 0.22
C PHE A 42 0.02 -19.33 -1.09
N THR A 43 -0.38 -18.77 -2.24
CA THR A 43 0.20 -19.14 -3.55
C THR A 43 0.97 -17.95 -4.10
N LEU A 44 2.26 -18.14 -4.41
CA LEU A 44 3.09 -17.12 -5.04
C LEU A 44 2.46 -16.62 -6.34
N SER A 45 2.49 -15.33 -6.55
CA SER A 45 1.96 -14.68 -7.75
C SER A 45 2.70 -15.11 -9.01
N LYS A 46 2.10 -14.90 -10.18
CA LYS A 46 2.80 -15.12 -11.46
C LYS A 46 3.99 -14.18 -11.59
N ALA A 47 3.88 -12.99 -11.05
CA ALA A 47 4.92 -11.96 -11.04
C ALA A 47 6.14 -12.37 -10.22
N ALA A 48 5.93 -12.87 -8.98
CA ALA A 48 7.01 -13.41 -8.17
C ALA A 48 7.71 -14.59 -8.85
N ARG A 49 6.95 -15.45 -9.54
CA ARG A 49 7.53 -16.57 -10.31
C ARG A 49 8.30 -16.10 -11.53
N GLY A 50 7.86 -15.03 -12.21
CA GLY A 50 8.58 -14.42 -13.34
C GLY A 50 9.91 -13.84 -12.91
N LEU A 51 9.99 -13.24 -11.72
CA LEU A 51 11.20 -12.64 -11.17
C LEU A 51 12.38 -13.61 -11.10
N TYR A 52 12.14 -14.92 -10.84
CA TYR A 52 13.24 -15.90 -10.74
C TYR A 52 14.01 -16.08 -12.04
N ALA A 53 13.38 -15.83 -13.18
CA ALA A 53 14.05 -15.85 -14.48
C ALA A 53 14.96 -14.63 -14.67
N GLU A 54 14.67 -13.52 -13.98
CA GLU A 54 15.43 -12.28 -14.05
C GLU A 54 16.64 -12.25 -13.09
N ILE A 55 16.70 -13.16 -12.10
CA ILE A 55 17.79 -13.23 -11.13
C ILE A 55 19.04 -13.83 -11.78
N PRO A 56 20.13 -13.05 -12.00
CA PRO A 56 21.34 -13.57 -12.66
C PRO A 56 22.10 -14.52 -11.74
N GLU A 57 22.33 -14.14 -10.47
CA GLU A 57 23.10 -14.87 -9.48
C GLU A 57 22.22 -15.23 -8.28
N ARG A 58 22.72 -16.12 -7.42
CA ARG A 58 21.97 -16.58 -6.23
C ARG A 58 21.76 -15.44 -5.23
N ILE A 59 20.54 -15.35 -4.72
CA ILE A 59 20.11 -14.44 -3.65
C ILE A 59 20.03 -15.20 -2.34
N ARG A 60 20.54 -14.61 -1.26
CA ARG A 60 20.34 -15.10 0.09
C ARG A 60 19.27 -14.26 0.80
N ILE A 61 18.28 -14.91 1.40
CA ILE A 61 17.28 -14.28 2.23
C ILE A 61 17.45 -14.78 3.66
N THR A 62 17.82 -13.90 4.57
CA THR A 62 17.98 -14.22 5.98
C THR A 62 16.83 -13.62 6.78
N TYR A 63 16.06 -14.48 7.45
CA TYR A 63 15.02 -14.05 8.39
C TYR A 63 15.60 -14.06 9.80
N PHE A 64 15.76 -12.88 10.38
CA PHE A 64 16.18 -12.69 11.76
C PHE A 64 14.94 -12.64 12.65
N ILE A 65 14.79 -13.62 13.54
CA ILE A 65 13.63 -13.75 14.41
C ILE A 65 14.04 -14.22 15.80
N SER A 66 13.69 -13.46 16.84
CA SER A 66 13.91 -13.87 18.22
C SER A 66 13.02 -15.06 18.56
N LYS A 67 13.62 -16.11 19.14
CA LYS A 67 12.90 -17.33 19.53
C LYS A 67 11.72 -17.03 20.47
N SER A 68 11.88 -16.07 21.39
CA SER A 68 10.82 -15.63 22.29
C SER A 68 9.57 -15.13 21.57
N LEU A 69 9.71 -14.52 20.39
CA LEU A 69 8.62 -14.07 19.55
C LEU A 69 8.06 -15.21 18.68
N ALA A 70 8.94 -16.04 18.11
CA ALA A 70 8.56 -17.18 17.28
C ALA A 70 7.71 -18.21 18.03
N ASP A 71 8.04 -18.49 19.30
CA ASP A 71 7.31 -19.46 20.13
C ASP A 71 5.93 -18.99 20.58
N ARG A 72 5.63 -17.67 20.48
CA ARG A 72 4.42 -17.05 21.08
C ARG A 72 3.47 -16.40 20.10
N HIS A 73 3.94 -16.12 18.88
CA HIS A 73 3.14 -15.47 17.85
C HIS A 73 3.05 -16.38 16.60
N PRO A 74 1.85 -16.54 16.00
CA PRO A 74 1.70 -17.39 14.81
C PRO A 74 2.34 -16.82 13.54
N GLY A 75 2.56 -15.50 13.49
CA GLY A 75 3.10 -14.81 12.32
C GLY A 75 4.46 -15.34 11.87
N PRO A 76 5.47 -15.50 12.76
CA PRO A 76 6.77 -16.01 12.37
C PRO A 76 6.77 -17.37 11.68
N ALA A 77 5.92 -18.30 12.12
CA ALA A 77 5.78 -19.61 11.48
C ALA A 77 5.21 -19.49 10.05
N ALA A 78 4.21 -18.61 9.85
CA ALA A 78 3.65 -18.36 8.53
C ALA A 78 4.67 -17.68 7.59
N ILE A 79 5.51 -16.77 8.13
CA ILE A 79 6.60 -16.13 7.39
C ILE A 79 7.66 -17.16 6.99
N GLU A 80 8.05 -18.05 7.91
CA GLU A 80 9.00 -19.13 7.60
C GLU A 80 8.47 -20.04 6.50
N ASP A 81 7.21 -20.47 6.60
CA ASP A 81 6.55 -21.29 5.60
C ASP A 81 6.55 -20.62 4.22
N PHE A 82 6.24 -19.32 4.17
CA PHE A 82 6.25 -18.52 2.94
C PHE A 82 7.66 -18.46 2.33
N LEU A 83 8.70 -18.20 3.15
CA LEU A 83 10.08 -18.14 2.69
C LEU A 83 10.56 -19.49 2.16
N ARG A 84 10.21 -20.60 2.81
CA ARG A 84 10.50 -21.95 2.34
C ARG A 84 9.84 -22.27 1.00
N GLU A 85 8.61 -21.83 0.80
CA GLU A 85 7.94 -21.96 -0.49
C GLU A 85 8.64 -21.16 -1.58
N LEU A 86 9.05 -19.93 -1.26
CA LEU A 86 9.82 -19.07 -2.14
C LEU A 86 11.14 -19.73 -2.57
N GLU A 87 11.87 -20.34 -1.62
CA GLU A 87 13.10 -21.10 -1.87
C GLU A 87 12.84 -22.29 -2.80
N ALA A 88 11.81 -23.10 -2.51
CA ALA A 88 11.47 -24.29 -3.28
C ALA A 88 11.09 -23.97 -4.74
N VAL A 89 10.29 -22.91 -4.96
CA VAL A 89 9.85 -22.50 -6.30
C VAL A 89 10.97 -21.83 -7.10
N SER A 90 11.97 -21.24 -6.44
CA SER A 90 13.06 -20.48 -7.08
C SER A 90 14.05 -21.34 -7.88
N ARG A 91 13.93 -22.66 -7.82
CA ARG A 91 14.85 -23.61 -8.50
C ARG A 91 16.33 -23.37 -8.15
N GLY A 92 16.62 -23.04 -6.89
CA GLY A 92 17.97 -22.80 -6.39
C GLY A 92 18.51 -21.38 -6.60
N LYS A 93 17.69 -20.45 -7.12
CA LYS A 93 18.07 -19.03 -7.24
C LYS A 93 17.98 -18.30 -5.91
N ILE A 94 17.15 -18.73 -4.99
CA ILE A 94 17.00 -18.16 -3.64
C ILE A 94 17.40 -19.21 -2.62
N GLN A 95 18.17 -18.79 -1.61
CA GLN A 95 18.55 -19.57 -0.45
C GLN A 95 18.02 -18.88 0.80
N VAL A 96 17.25 -19.59 1.62
CA VAL A 96 16.65 -19.07 2.85
C VAL A 96 17.43 -19.53 4.07
N ARG A 97 17.69 -18.59 4.97
CA ARG A 97 18.33 -18.83 6.28
C ARG A 97 17.47 -18.18 7.37
N ILE A 98 17.23 -18.92 8.45
CA ILE A 98 16.50 -18.42 9.62
C ILE A 98 17.49 -18.38 10.79
N VAL A 99 17.57 -17.22 11.44
CA VAL A 99 18.57 -16.93 12.48
C VAL A 99 17.89 -16.32 13.70
N ASP A 100 18.20 -16.87 14.88
CA ASP A 100 17.87 -16.21 16.14
C ASP A 100 19.02 -15.27 16.55
N PRO A 101 18.83 -13.94 16.43
CA PRO A 101 19.88 -12.98 16.73
C PRO A 101 20.11 -12.77 18.23
N THR A 102 19.29 -13.37 19.09
CA THR A 102 19.44 -13.24 20.55
C THR A 102 20.81 -13.71 21.04
N LYS A 103 21.42 -14.64 20.32
CA LYS A 103 22.75 -15.19 20.65
C LYS A 103 23.92 -14.38 20.07
N ASN A 104 23.69 -13.72 18.95
CA ASN A 104 24.67 -12.89 18.24
C ASN A 104 23.98 -11.70 17.57
N PRO A 105 23.63 -10.64 18.32
CA PRO A 105 22.91 -9.48 17.77
C PRO A 105 23.74 -8.70 16.74
N ALA A 106 25.06 -8.74 16.84
CA ALA A 106 25.95 -7.99 15.96
C ALA A 106 25.74 -8.30 14.46
N GLU A 107 25.37 -9.54 14.10
CA GLU A 107 25.08 -9.91 12.72
C GLU A 107 23.82 -9.17 12.22
N ALA A 108 22.73 -9.14 12.99
CA ALA A 108 21.50 -8.44 12.64
C ALA A 108 21.69 -6.91 12.61
N GLU A 109 22.43 -6.38 13.58
CA GLU A 109 22.75 -4.95 13.68
C GLU A 109 23.62 -4.46 12.53
N SER A 110 24.53 -5.29 12.01
CA SER A 110 25.35 -4.96 10.83
C SER A 110 24.53 -4.73 9.56
N PHE A 111 23.33 -5.32 9.49
CA PHE A 111 22.35 -5.09 8.43
C PHE A 111 21.34 -3.97 8.76
N GLY A 112 21.53 -3.24 9.85
CA GLY A 112 20.63 -2.16 10.28
C GLY A 112 19.34 -2.61 10.95
N LEU A 113 19.26 -3.90 11.37
CA LEU A 113 18.14 -4.39 12.17
C LEU A 113 18.33 -4.01 13.64
N VAL A 114 17.36 -3.28 14.19
CA VAL A 114 17.35 -2.84 15.58
C VAL A 114 16.35 -3.65 16.39
N ALA A 115 16.74 -4.04 17.62
CA ALA A 115 15.83 -4.68 18.55
C ALA A 115 14.65 -3.77 18.88
N GLN A 116 13.44 -4.30 18.84
CA GLN A 116 12.21 -3.58 19.16
C GLN A 116 11.68 -4.00 20.53
N GLN A 117 11.20 -3.04 21.30
CA GLN A 117 10.47 -3.33 22.54
C GLN A 117 9.06 -3.79 22.22
N MET A 118 8.75 -5.04 22.56
CA MET A 118 7.40 -5.58 22.44
C MET A 118 6.89 -6.06 23.81
N GLN A 119 5.61 -5.86 24.06
CA GLN A 119 4.95 -6.47 25.21
C GLN A 119 4.73 -7.96 24.93
N VAL A 120 5.41 -8.80 25.68
CA VAL A 120 5.26 -10.25 25.63
C VAL A 120 4.58 -10.72 26.89
N VAL A 121 3.47 -11.46 26.76
CA VAL A 121 2.75 -12.03 27.91
C VAL A 121 3.46 -13.31 28.34
N GLU A 122 4.04 -13.33 29.53
CA GLU A 122 4.71 -14.48 30.12
C GLU A 122 3.96 -14.92 31.38
N GLN A 123 3.35 -16.13 31.35
CA GLN A 123 2.65 -16.74 32.49
C GLN A 123 1.71 -15.77 33.25
N SER A 124 0.93 -14.95 32.54
CA SER A 124 0.03 -13.91 33.07
C SER A 124 0.71 -12.59 33.49
N GLU A 125 2.01 -12.44 33.30
CA GLU A 125 2.69 -11.16 33.47
C GLU A 125 3.04 -10.54 32.12
N GLN A 126 2.77 -9.24 31.98
CA GLN A 126 3.21 -8.47 30.80
C GLN A 126 4.65 -8.02 31.04
N ARG A 127 5.58 -8.51 30.22
CA ARG A 127 6.98 -8.07 30.24
C ARG A 127 7.33 -7.38 28.94
N LEU A 128 8.10 -6.30 29.02
CA LEU A 128 8.74 -5.69 27.86
C LEU A 128 9.98 -6.53 27.49
N ALA A 129 9.96 -7.14 26.32
CA ALA A 129 11.10 -7.88 25.79
C ALA A 129 11.66 -7.15 24.58
N LEU A 130 12.98 -7.14 24.46
CA LEU A 130 13.68 -6.73 23.24
C LEU A 130 13.66 -7.90 22.28
N VAL A 131 13.02 -7.73 21.14
CA VAL A 131 12.88 -8.76 20.11
C VAL A 131 13.35 -8.24 18.76
N TYR A 132 13.95 -9.12 17.98
CA TYR A 132 14.27 -8.86 16.58
C TYR A 132 13.24 -9.56 15.72
N THR A 133 12.80 -8.87 14.67
CA THR A 133 12.02 -9.45 13.57
C THR A 133 12.31 -8.65 12.31
N GLY A 134 12.90 -9.28 11.30
CA GLY A 134 13.23 -8.60 10.04
C GLY A 134 13.84 -9.56 9.04
N ILE A 135 13.78 -9.17 7.78
CA ILE A 135 14.33 -9.97 6.68
C ILE A 135 15.41 -9.17 5.96
N VAL A 136 16.52 -9.82 5.68
CA VAL A 136 17.61 -9.26 4.87
C VAL A 136 17.70 -10.04 3.57
N VAL A 137 17.66 -9.33 2.46
CA VAL A 137 17.85 -9.85 1.11
C VAL A 137 19.24 -9.44 0.64
N GLU A 138 20.12 -10.41 0.42
CA GLU A 138 21.51 -10.21 0.02
C GLU A 138 21.73 -10.67 -1.42
N TYR A 139 22.35 -9.83 -2.22
CA TYR A 139 22.76 -10.13 -3.59
C TYR A 139 24.18 -9.62 -3.82
N LEU A 140 25.13 -10.52 -4.00
CA LEU A 140 26.57 -10.22 -4.06
C LEU A 140 27.01 -9.43 -2.81
N ASP A 141 27.49 -8.22 -2.99
CA ASP A 141 27.95 -7.27 -1.95
C ASP A 141 26.88 -6.26 -1.50
N ARG A 142 25.65 -6.38 -2.05
CA ARG A 142 24.52 -5.50 -1.75
C ARG A 142 23.48 -6.19 -0.89
N HIS A 143 22.83 -5.46 -0.03
CA HIS A 143 21.72 -5.96 0.75
C HIS A 143 20.58 -4.96 0.86
N GLN A 144 19.38 -5.48 1.07
CA GLN A 144 18.17 -4.72 1.40
C GLN A 144 17.57 -5.29 2.67
N THR A 145 17.21 -4.42 3.60
CA THR A 145 16.65 -4.81 4.89
C THR A 145 15.17 -4.45 4.95
N ILE A 146 14.34 -5.42 5.31
CA ILE A 146 12.91 -5.26 5.59
C ILE A 146 12.74 -5.34 7.11
N PRO A 147 12.61 -4.21 7.80
CA PRO A 147 12.49 -4.21 9.26
C PRO A 147 11.08 -4.60 9.70
N ALA A 148 10.96 -5.17 10.90
CA ALA A 148 9.68 -5.38 11.59
C ALA A 148 8.64 -6.23 10.84
N VAL A 149 9.04 -7.41 10.35
CA VAL A 149 8.13 -8.32 9.64
C VAL A 149 7.39 -9.22 10.63
N LEU A 150 6.06 -9.04 10.76
CA LEU A 150 5.20 -9.78 11.70
C LEU A 150 4.03 -10.53 11.03
N SER A 151 3.71 -10.21 9.77
CA SER A 151 2.66 -10.86 8.99
C SER A 151 3.11 -11.17 7.57
N THR A 152 2.35 -12.00 6.88
CA THR A 152 2.57 -12.33 5.46
C THR A 152 1.80 -11.42 4.51
N ASP A 153 0.99 -10.47 5.01
CA ASP A 153 0.04 -9.69 4.20
C ASP A 153 0.71 -8.89 3.08
N THR A 154 1.87 -8.28 3.36
CA THR A 154 2.66 -7.51 2.38
C THR A 154 3.98 -8.17 2.01
N LEU A 155 4.29 -9.33 2.61
CA LEU A 155 5.61 -9.94 2.57
C LEU A 155 6.08 -10.26 1.15
N GLU A 156 5.20 -10.79 0.29
CA GLU A 156 5.53 -11.10 -1.10
C GLU A 156 5.98 -9.84 -1.84
N TYR A 157 5.25 -8.74 -1.67
CA TYR A 157 5.59 -7.46 -2.28
C TYR A 157 6.94 -6.92 -1.78
N GLU A 158 7.14 -6.91 -0.45
CA GLU A 158 8.37 -6.38 0.15
C GLU A 158 9.60 -7.18 -0.27
N ILE A 159 9.51 -8.51 -0.33
CA ILE A 159 10.61 -9.36 -0.78
C ILE A 159 10.90 -9.15 -2.27
N VAL A 160 9.88 -9.13 -3.13
CA VAL A 160 10.07 -8.91 -4.58
C VAL A 160 10.66 -7.52 -4.84
N LYS A 161 10.21 -6.50 -4.10
CA LYS A 161 10.79 -5.15 -4.13
C LYS A 161 12.26 -5.16 -3.71
N ALA A 162 12.58 -5.80 -2.59
CA ALA A 162 13.95 -5.90 -2.07
C ALA A 162 14.88 -6.66 -3.03
N ILE A 163 14.42 -7.75 -3.64
CA ILE A 163 15.17 -8.49 -4.66
C ILE A 163 15.47 -7.59 -5.86
N ARG A 164 14.46 -6.90 -6.41
CA ARG A 164 14.66 -5.99 -7.55
C ARG A 164 15.60 -4.84 -7.22
N ALA A 165 15.47 -4.26 -6.03
CA ALA A 165 16.37 -3.20 -5.57
C ALA A 165 17.82 -3.70 -5.44
N SER A 166 18.02 -4.96 -5.01
CA SER A 166 19.36 -5.57 -4.88
C SER A 166 20.01 -5.87 -6.23
N ILE A 167 19.21 -6.25 -7.24
CA ILE A 167 19.70 -6.60 -8.59
C ILE A 167 20.01 -5.36 -9.41
N ARG A 168 19.30 -4.24 -9.22
CA ARG A 168 19.50 -3.01 -9.97
C ARG A 168 20.89 -2.44 -9.72
N ASP A 169 21.59 -2.06 -10.81
CA ASP A 169 22.92 -1.45 -10.73
C ASP A 169 22.88 0.02 -10.29
N LYS A 170 21.80 0.71 -10.59
CA LYS A 170 21.61 2.13 -10.25
C LYS A 170 20.32 2.34 -9.46
N LYS A 171 20.37 3.23 -8.48
CA LYS A 171 19.17 3.69 -7.77
C LYS A 171 18.28 4.47 -8.74
N PRO A 172 16.95 4.34 -8.67
CA PRO A 172 16.05 5.18 -9.46
C PRO A 172 16.15 6.63 -8.99
N ILE A 173 16.20 7.54 -9.97
CA ILE A 173 16.34 8.97 -9.70
C ILE A 173 14.96 9.60 -9.54
N ALA A 174 14.74 10.21 -8.38
CA ALA A 174 13.57 11.01 -8.08
C ALA A 174 13.90 12.51 -8.26
N GLY A 175 13.47 13.08 -9.38
CA GLY A 175 13.55 14.52 -9.61
C GLY A 175 12.58 15.27 -8.71
N LEU A 176 13.04 16.28 -7.99
CA LEU A 176 12.24 17.13 -7.11
C LEU A 176 12.24 18.55 -7.66
N LEU A 177 11.08 19.06 -8.07
CA LEU A 177 10.89 20.40 -8.60
C LEU A 177 10.04 21.21 -7.63
N ALA A 178 10.63 22.19 -6.94
CA ALA A 178 9.90 23.16 -6.13
C ALA A 178 9.22 24.18 -7.05
N GLY A 179 7.90 24.26 -7.00
CA GLY A 179 7.09 25.11 -7.87
C GLY A 179 6.57 26.39 -7.23
N ASP A 180 6.89 26.62 -5.95
CA ASP A 180 6.58 27.83 -5.21
C ASP A 180 7.87 28.58 -4.91
N ALA A 181 7.92 29.89 -5.20
CA ALA A 181 9.15 30.68 -5.11
C ALA A 181 9.67 30.92 -3.68
N ASP A 182 8.78 30.80 -2.71
CA ASP A 182 9.10 30.91 -1.28
C ASP A 182 9.62 29.61 -0.68
N LYS A 183 9.69 28.51 -1.47
CA LYS A 183 10.09 27.19 -1.01
C LYS A 183 11.32 26.66 -1.76
N SER A 184 12.13 25.89 -1.04
CA SER A 184 13.32 25.24 -1.57
C SER A 184 13.45 23.81 -1.05
N LEU A 185 14.14 22.96 -1.81
CA LEU A 185 14.38 21.58 -1.37
C LEU A 185 15.20 21.51 -0.08
N ALA A 186 16.15 22.43 0.06
CA ALA A 186 17.05 22.45 1.22
C ALA A 186 16.38 22.88 2.53
N ASN A 187 15.28 23.66 2.47
CA ASN A 187 14.66 24.23 3.65
C ASN A 187 13.27 23.66 3.95
N ASP A 188 12.54 23.20 2.91
CA ASP A 188 11.12 22.90 3.04
C ASP A 188 10.74 21.46 2.73
N TYR A 189 11.64 20.66 2.11
CA TYR A 189 11.35 19.29 1.68
C TYR A 189 12.43 18.28 2.10
N GLN A 190 13.16 18.55 3.19
CA GLN A 190 14.22 17.65 3.68
C GLN A 190 13.68 16.31 4.12
N THR A 191 12.52 16.28 4.78
CA THR A 191 11.88 15.05 5.24
C THR A 191 11.51 14.14 4.05
N LEU A 192 10.97 14.70 2.97
CA LEU A 192 10.67 13.97 1.75
C LEU A 192 11.95 13.44 1.08
N ALA A 193 12.96 14.30 0.90
CA ALA A 193 14.21 13.92 0.25
C ALA A 193 14.94 12.81 1.03
N ASN A 194 15.03 12.93 2.36
CA ASN A 194 15.63 11.93 3.23
C ASN A 194 14.83 10.62 3.20
N GLY A 195 13.51 10.69 3.22
CA GLY A 195 12.62 9.52 3.11
C GLY A 195 12.84 8.77 1.78
N LEU A 196 12.90 9.48 0.65
CA LEU A 196 13.21 8.90 -0.66
C LEU A 196 14.60 8.26 -0.69
N ALA A 197 15.62 8.92 -0.13
CA ALA A 197 16.97 8.38 -0.06
C ALA A 197 17.04 7.07 0.76
N GLN A 198 16.33 7.04 1.91
CA GLN A 198 16.22 5.84 2.75
C GLN A 198 15.42 4.73 2.07
N ALA A 199 14.43 5.08 1.25
CA ALA A 199 13.65 4.13 0.45
C ALA A 199 14.41 3.60 -0.79
N GLY A 200 15.66 4.03 -1.00
CA GLY A 200 16.53 3.54 -2.06
C GLY A 200 16.47 4.33 -3.37
N TYR A 201 15.87 5.52 -3.36
CA TYR A 201 15.90 6.47 -4.48
C TYR A 201 17.12 7.39 -4.38
N GLU A 202 17.45 8.04 -5.50
CA GLU A 202 18.40 9.17 -5.55
C GLU A 202 17.61 10.47 -5.75
N PRO A 203 17.37 11.28 -4.70
CA PRO A 203 16.71 12.57 -4.86
C PRO A 203 17.60 13.55 -5.59
N ARG A 204 17.08 14.20 -6.64
CA ARG A 204 17.80 15.19 -7.44
C ARG A 204 16.95 16.45 -7.62
N GLU A 205 17.55 17.60 -7.36
CA GLU A 205 16.87 18.87 -7.62
C GLU A 205 16.69 19.11 -9.13
N ILE A 206 15.45 19.44 -9.52
CA ILE A 206 15.11 19.85 -10.88
C ILE A 206 14.70 21.33 -10.85
N ARG A 207 15.30 22.12 -11.72
CA ARG A 207 14.99 23.56 -11.82
C ARG A 207 13.83 23.78 -12.79
N ALA A 208 12.90 24.65 -12.40
CA ALA A 208 11.84 25.09 -13.28
C ALA A 208 12.40 25.73 -14.57
N GLY A 209 11.74 25.51 -15.70
CA GLY A 209 12.14 26.06 -16.99
C GLY A 209 13.42 25.47 -17.58
N THR A 210 13.84 24.31 -17.14
CA THR A 210 14.97 23.57 -17.72
C THR A 210 14.54 22.17 -18.18
N ALA A 211 15.25 21.63 -19.18
CA ALA A 211 15.02 20.26 -19.62
C ALA A 211 15.27 19.28 -18.46
N ILE A 212 14.36 18.31 -18.34
CA ILE A 212 14.49 17.23 -17.38
C ILE A 212 15.27 16.11 -18.05
N ASP A 213 16.33 15.64 -17.39
CA ASP A 213 17.23 14.63 -17.93
C ASP A 213 16.51 13.28 -18.17
N ASP A 214 16.98 12.52 -19.17
CA ASP A 214 16.39 11.23 -19.54
C ASP A 214 16.61 10.12 -18.48
N ASP A 215 17.54 10.33 -17.53
CA ASP A 215 17.83 9.41 -16.44
C ASP A 215 16.94 9.59 -15.21
N VAL A 216 16.05 10.59 -15.22
CA VAL A 216 15.06 10.82 -14.16
C VAL A 216 13.92 9.80 -14.32
N ASP A 217 13.76 8.90 -13.34
CA ASP A 217 12.74 7.85 -13.37
C ASP A 217 11.35 8.35 -12.98
N LEU A 218 11.28 9.31 -12.06
CA LEU A 218 10.05 9.96 -11.64
C LEU A 218 10.29 11.42 -11.26
N LEU A 219 9.29 12.26 -11.48
CA LEU A 219 9.32 13.69 -11.16
C LEU A 219 8.28 14.01 -10.08
N TYR A 220 8.70 14.63 -8.99
CA TYR A 220 7.84 15.31 -8.04
C TYR A 220 7.74 16.79 -8.39
N VAL A 221 6.54 17.26 -8.68
CA VAL A 221 6.22 18.69 -8.82
C VAL A 221 5.57 19.14 -7.52
N LEU A 222 6.31 19.93 -6.73
CA LEU A 222 5.99 20.31 -5.36
C LEU A 222 5.60 21.80 -5.32
N GLY A 223 4.31 22.08 -5.38
CA GLY A 223 3.78 23.41 -5.56
C GLY A 223 3.62 23.81 -7.02
N ASN A 224 2.87 24.89 -7.27
CA ASN A 224 2.57 25.37 -8.61
C ASN A 224 2.30 26.88 -8.68
N ALA A 225 2.46 27.62 -7.58
CA ALA A 225 2.09 29.03 -7.56
C ALA A 225 2.97 29.90 -8.49
N ASN A 226 4.21 29.47 -8.74
CA ASN A 226 5.16 30.20 -9.59
C ASN A 226 5.54 29.47 -10.88
N LEU A 227 4.90 28.34 -11.19
CA LEU A 227 5.09 27.65 -12.47
C LEU A 227 4.17 28.25 -13.52
N ASP A 228 4.76 28.84 -14.55
CA ASP A 228 4.02 29.36 -15.68
C ASP A 228 3.89 28.33 -16.83
N ARG A 229 3.30 28.73 -17.95
CA ARG A 229 3.13 27.88 -19.12
C ARG A 229 4.46 27.42 -19.73
N TYR A 230 5.52 28.22 -19.59
CA TYR A 230 6.86 27.86 -20.07
C TYR A 230 7.45 26.72 -19.26
N ASP A 231 7.31 26.74 -17.94
CA ASP A 231 7.75 25.66 -17.05
C ASP A 231 6.94 24.37 -17.30
N ALA A 232 5.63 24.52 -17.47
CA ALA A 232 4.73 23.40 -17.77
C ALA A 232 5.10 22.68 -19.08
N ALA A 233 5.68 23.37 -20.06
CA ALA A 233 6.09 22.73 -21.32
C ALA A 233 7.26 21.77 -21.15
N PHE A 234 8.18 22.00 -20.22
CA PHE A 234 9.26 21.03 -19.90
C PHE A 234 8.73 19.81 -19.14
N ILE A 235 7.72 20.00 -18.30
CA ILE A 235 7.06 18.90 -17.59
C ILE A 235 6.25 18.04 -18.57
N ASP A 236 5.54 18.68 -19.52
CA ASP A 236 4.83 17.98 -20.60
C ASP A 236 5.80 17.17 -21.46
N ASP A 237 6.95 17.76 -21.90
CA ASP A 237 7.97 17.04 -22.66
C ASP A 237 8.47 15.79 -21.91
N PHE A 238 8.71 15.88 -20.60
CA PHE A 238 9.10 14.75 -19.77
C PHE A 238 8.03 13.65 -19.80
N LEU A 239 6.75 14.00 -19.62
CA LEU A 239 5.64 13.04 -19.67
C LEU A 239 5.46 12.46 -21.09
N MET A 240 5.64 13.26 -22.14
CA MET A 240 5.55 12.82 -23.54
C MET A 240 6.67 11.84 -23.91
N ARG A 241 7.77 11.81 -23.21
CA ARG A 241 8.84 10.82 -23.32
C ARG A 241 8.58 9.55 -22.48
N GLY A 242 7.43 9.46 -21.78
CA GLY A 242 7.06 8.32 -20.91
C GLY A 242 7.52 8.51 -19.45
N GLY A 243 7.97 9.72 -19.09
CA GLY A 243 8.26 10.09 -17.72
C GLY A 243 7.03 9.95 -16.82
N LYS A 244 7.24 9.67 -15.56
CA LYS A 244 6.19 9.45 -14.55
C LYS A 244 6.22 10.58 -13.54
N ALA A 245 5.05 11.10 -13.13
CA ALA A 245 5.04 12.27 -12.29
C ALA A 245 4.06 12.20 -11.11
N PHE A 246 4.50 12.81 -10.02
CA PHE A 246 3.70 13.12 -8.85
C PHE A 246 3.50 14.63 -8.77
N PHE A 247 2.26 15.07 -8.69
CA PHE A 247 1.91 16.47 -8.58
C PHE A 247 1.29 16.76 -7.21
N ALA A 248 1.95 17.58 -6.40
CA ALA A 248 1.40 18.20 -5.21
C ALA A 248 1.05 19.65 -5.58
N VAL A 249 -0.21 19.92 -5.86
CA VAL A 249 -0.65 21.22 -6.44
C VAL A 249 -1.79 21.83 -5.65
N LYS A 250 -2.02 23.12 -5.83
CA LYS A 250 -3.05 23.88 -5.11
C LYS A 250 -3.79 24.82 -6.06
N GLY A 251 -5.07 25.08 -5.79
CA GLY A 251 -5.87 26.08 -6.48
C GLY A 251 -5.82 27.45 -5.79
N VAL A 252 -5.48 27.47 -4.49
CA VAL A 252 -5.34 28.68 -3.67
C VAL A 252 -3.98 28.62 -2.95
N ASN A 253 -3.19 29.67 -3.10
CA ASN A 253 -1.93 29.83 -2.38
C ASN A 253 -2.19 30.47 -1.03
N ILE A 254 -1.66 29.87 0.04
CA ILE A 254 -1.68 30.41 1.40
C ILE A 254 -0.26 30.83 1.77
N ASP A 255 -0.09 32.07 2.21
CA ASP A 255 1.18 32.57 2.70
C ASP A 255 1.24 32.48 4.23
N PRO A 256 1.93 31.48 4.81
CA PRO A 256 2.00 31.30 6.25
C PRO A 256 2.88 32.37 6.93
N THR A 257 3.72 33.05 6.17
CA THR A 257 4.62 34.10 6.71
C THR A 257 3.93 35.46 6.80
N ASN A 258 2.84 35.64 6.04
CA ASN A 258 2.09 36.87 5.96
C ASN A 258 0.64 36.70 6.44
N GLY A 259 0.46 36.19 7.67
CA GLY A 259 -0.84 36.11 8.32
C GLY A 259 -1.84 35.17 7.63
N LEU A 260 -1.39 34.15 6.91
CA LEU A 260 -2.20 33.20 6.14
C LEU A 260 -3.05 33.87 5.04
N VAL A 261 -2.49 34.90 4.40
CA VAL A 261 -3.16 35.55 3.25
C VAL A 261 -3.34 34.51 2.14
N ALA A 262 -4.59 34.40 1.67
CA ALA A 262 -4.99 33.44 0.65
C ALA A 262 -5.19 34.14 -0.69
N THR A 263 -4.56 33.63 -1.74
CA THR A 263 -4.69 34.14 -3.12
C THR A 263 -4.92 32.99 -4.10
N PRO A 264 -5.88 33.09 -5.03
CA PRO A 264 -6.02 32.11 -6.09
C PRO A 264 -4.70 31.96 -6.88
N VAL A 265 -4.33 30.73 -7.22
CA VAL A 265 -3.18 30.49 -8.10
C VAL A 265 -3.55 30.95 -9.52
N GLN A 266 -2.58 31.51 -10.23
CA GLN A 266 -2.80 32.04 -11.59
C GLN A 266 -3.25 30.93 -12.55
N GLU A 267 -4.32 31.21 -13.33
CA GLU A 267 -4.92 30.25 -14.27
C GLU A 267 -4.00 29.90 -15.46
N ALA A 268 -2.94 30.66 -15.71
CA ALA A 268 -2.06 30.51 -16.87
C ALA A 268 -0.88 29.52 -16.65
N GLY A 269 -0.79 28.89 -15.49
CA GLY A 269 0.35 28.05 -15.12
C GLY A 269 0.17 26.55 -15.42
N LEU A 270 0.54 25.71 -14.45
CA LEU A 270 0.52 24.26 -14.53
C LEU A 270 -0.90 23.66 -14.58
N LEU A 271 -1.89 24.30 -13.94
CA LEU A 271 -3.24 23.76 -13.82
C LEU A 271 -3.95 23.50 -15.17
N PRO A 272 -3.84 24.37 -16.21
CA PRO A 272 -4.34 24.06 -17.54
C PRO A 272 -3.75 22.81 -18.19
N MET A 273 -2.45 22.54 -17.96
CA MET A 273 -1.81 21.31 -18.42
C MET A 273 -2.43 20.09 -17.73
N LEU A 274 -2.60 20.11 -16.40
CA LEU A 274 -3.25 19.03 -15.65
C LEU A 274 -4.71 18.86 -16.07
N ALA A 275 -5.43 19.94 -16.39
CA ALA A 275 -6.79 19.87 -16.93
C ALA A 275 -6.83 19.15 -18.28
N SER A 276 -5.82 19.33 -19.16
CA SER A 276 -5.73 18.58 -20.42
C SER A 276 -5.46 17.07 -20.20
N TYR A 277 -4.90 16.71 -19.06
CA TYR A 277 -4.71 15.32 -18.60
C TYR A 277 -5.88 14.78 -17.79
N GLY A 278 -6.98 15.54 -17.70
CA GLY A 278 -8.21 15.13 -17.03
C GLY A 278 -8.30 15.49 -15.55
N PHE A 279 -7.36 16.24 -14.98
CA PHE A 279 -7.37 16.67 -13.58
C PHE A 279 -7.73 18.16 -13.49
N ASN A 280 -8.92 18.48 -13.02
CA ASN A 280 -9.38 19.86 -12.86
C ASN A 280 -9.36 20.22 -11.38
N ILE A 281 -8.43 21.09 -10.98
CA ILE A 281 -8.30 21.62 -9.63
C ILE A 281 -8.92 23.02 -9.60
N ALA A 282 -9.92 23.22 -8.72
CA ALA A 282 -10.60 24.51 -8.63
C ALA A 282 -9.86 25.48 -7.71
N SER A 283 -9.97 26.79 -8.00
CA SER A 283 -9.45 27.87 -7.13
C SER A 283 -10.35 28.07 -5.91
N GLN A 284 -10.47 27.04 -5.08
CA GLN A 284 -11.30 26.97 -3.89
C GLN A 284 -10.54 26.24 -2.79
N LEU A 285 -10.88 26.46 -1.51
CA LEU A 285 -10.35 25.71 -0.37
C LEU A 285 -11.38 24.72 0.13
N VAL A 286 -10.93 23.52 0.42
CA VAL A 286 -11.71 22.48 1.09
C VAL A 286 -11.44 22.56 2.60
N LEU A 287 -12.53 22.58 3.35
CA LEU A 287 -12.53 22.50 4.81
C LEU A 287 -13.29 21.24 5.22
N ASP A 288 -12.89 20.58 6.32
CA ASP A 288 -13.58 19.39 6.81
C ASP A 288 -13.76 19.44 8.33
N GLN A 289 -14.83 18.79 8.82
CA GLN A 289 -14.99 18.51 10.25
C GLN A 289 -13.91 17.55 10.79
N SER A 290 -13.40 16.65 9.93
CA SER A 290 -12.22 15.82 10.20
C SER A 290 -10.97 16.63 9.92
N ASN A 291 -10.42 17.25 10.98
CA ASN A 291 -9.30 18.18 10.86
C ASN A 291 -8.32 18.05 12.01
N LEU A 292 -7.14 18.59 11.81
CA LEU A 292 -6.06 18.64 12.78
C LEU A 292 -6.23 19.79 13.77
N THR A 293 -5.61 19.65 14.93
CA THR A 293 -5.44 20.73 15.89
C THR A 293 -4.05 21.34 15.70
N VAL A 294 -4.01 22.63 15.40
CA VAL A 294 -2.79 23.35 15.02
C VAL A 294 -2.42 24.36 16.11
N PRO A 295 -1.15 24.45 16.54
CA PRO A 295 -0.69 25.50 17.44
C PRO A 295 -0.51 26.81 16.67
N PHE A 296 -1.25 27.85 17.04
CA PHE A 296 -1.09 29.21 16.54
C PHE A 296 -0.51 30.11 17.61
N GLN A 297 0.47 30.93 17.21
CA GLN A 297 0.98 31.99 18.06
C GLN A 297 0.06 33.20 17.93
N THR A 298 -0.56 33.60 19.03
CA THR A 298 -1.48 34.74 19.11
C THR A 298 -1.00 35.76 20.14
N GLN A 299 -1.40 37.02 20.00
CA GLN A 299 -1.13 38.02 21.03
C GLN A 299 -1.92 37.75 22.29
N ALA A 300 -1.24 37.75 23.43
CA ALA A 300 -1.90 37.64 24.73
C ALA A 300 -2.57 38.96 25.13
N PRO A 301 -3.74 38.96 25.80
CA PRO A 301 -4.45 40.17 26.22
C PRO A 301 -3.61 41.08 27.15
N GLN A 302 -2.63 40.52 27.82
CA GLN A 302 -1.74 41.23 28.78
C GLN A 302 -0.40 41.63 28.15
N GLY A 303 -0.25 41.50 26.83
CA GLY A 303 1.00 41.69 26.09
C GLY A 303 1.85 40.42 26.03
N GLY A 304 2.68 40.33 24.97
CA GLY A 304 3.46 39.12 24.65
C GLY A 304 2.69 38.14 23.75
N TYR A 305 3.24 36.95 23.59
CA TYR A 305 2.68 35.89 22.74
C TYR A 305 2.26 34.69 23.56
N GLN A 306 1.18 34.05 23.12
CA GLN A 306 0.72 32.76 23.67
C GLN A 306 0.47 31.77 22.54
N ILE A 307 0.64 30.49 22.81
CA ILE A 307 0.28 29.42 21.85
C ILE A 307 -1.17 29.00 22.14
N GLN A 308 -2.00 29.12 21.10
CA GLN A 308 -3.38 28.66 21.14
C GLN A 308 -3.54 27.45 20.21
N TYR A 309 -4.03 26.35 20.76
CA TYR A 309 -4.35 25.16 19.96
C TYR A 309 -5.76 25.30 19.39
N VAL A 310 -5.85 25.33 18.06
CA VAL A 310 -7.10 25.55 17.32
C VAL A 310 -7.41 24.34 16.46
N ARG A 311 -8.64 23.83 16.53
CA ARG A 311 -9.14 22.89 15.52
C ARG A 311 -9.25 23.64 14.21
N TYR A 312 -8.46 23.21 13.21
CA TYR A 312 -8.24 23.99 12.00
C TYR A 312 -8.78 23.25 10.76
N PRO A 313 -10.03 23.55 10.34
CA PRO A 313 -10.71 22.82 9.27
C PRO A 313 -9.99 22.81 7.92
N HIS A 314 -9.10 23.75 7.67
CA HIS A 314 -8.27 23.83 6.48
C HIS A 314 -7.12 22.79 6.46
N TRP A 315 -6.80 22.17 7.60
CA TRP A 315 -5.88 21.04 7.70
C TRP A 315 -6.70 19.78 7.85
N VAL A 316 -7.05 19.21 6.69
CA VAL A 316 -7.99 18.08 6.57
C VAL A 316 -7.28 16.78 6.90
N ALA A 317 -7.82 16.04 7.89
CA ALA A 317 -7.36 14.70 8.25
C ALA A 317 -8.25 13.66 7.56
N ILE A 318 -7.70 12.93 6.60
CA ILE A 318 -8.39 11.88 5.85
C ILE A 318 -8.10 10.53 6.50
N ASP A 319 -9.14 9.86 6.94
CA ASP A 319 -9.11 8.51 7.48
C ASP A 319 -9.06 7.48 6.34
N ALA A 320 -8.48 6.31 6.58
CA ALA A 320 -8.39 5.19 5.64
C ALA A 320 -9.75 4.78 5.02
N ARG A 321 -10.87 5.05 5.68
CA ARG A 321 -12.23 4.79 5.16
C ARG A 321 -12.60 5.63 3.93
N TYR A 322 -11.92 6.73 3.73
CA TYR A 322 -12.15 7.67 2.63
C TYR A 322 -11.04 7.60 1.57
N THR A 323 -10.22 6.56 1.62
CA THR A 323 -9.20 6.25 0.62
C THR A 323 -9.56 5.01 -0.18
N SER A 324 -8.95 4.83 -1.36
CA SER A 324 -9.11 3.61 -2.15
C SER A 324 -8.54 2.42 -1.40
N ALA A 325 -9.35 1.37 -1.23
CA ALA A 325 -8.93 0.11 -0.64
C ALA A 325 -8.20 -0.81 -1.65
N THR A 326 -8.30 -0.51 -2.94
CA THR A 326 -7.77 -1.35 -4.03
C THR A 326 -6.47 -0.82 -4.60
N ASN A 327 -6.25 0.51 -4.55
CA ASN A 327 -5.04 1.10 -5.08
C ASN A 327 -3.84 0.80 -4.18
N PRO A 328 -2.71 0.32 -4.74
CA PRO A 328 -1.51 0.01 -3.96
C PRO A 328 -0.94 1.17 -3.14
N ILE A 329 -1.18 2.42 -3.55
CA ILE A 329 -0.71 3.60 -2.81
C ILE A 329 -1.40 3.71 -1.44
N THR A 330 -2.71 3.39 -1.39
CA THR A 330 -3.57 3.64 -0.23
C THR A 330 -4.10 2.39 0.46
N ALA A 331 -3.88 1.21 -0.09
CA ALA A 331 -4.46 -0.04 0.38
C ALA A 331 -4.11 -0.45 1.82
N HIS A 332 -2.92 -0.09 2.29
CA HIS A 332 -2.45 -0.32 3.68
C HIS A 332 -2.23 1.00 4.43
N PHE A 333 -3.06 1.95 4.13
CA PHE A 333 -2.85 3.34 4.51
C PHE A 333 -3.63 3.69 5.78
N ALA A 334 -2.98 4.39 6.71
CA ALA A 334 -3.60 4.74 7.99
C ALA A 334 -4.35 6.08 7.94
N GLY A 335 -3.90 7.01 7.09
CA GLY A 335 -4.50 8.33 6.97
C GLY A 335 -3.65 9.30 6.14
N LEU A 336 -4.21 10.45 5.76
CA LEU A 336 -3.55 11.50 4.99
C LEU A 336 -3.91 12.87 5.57
N ASP A 337 -2.92 13.68 5.88
CA ASP A 337 -3.09 15.01 6.40
C ASP A 337 -2.81 16.02 5.28
N LEU A 338 -3.85 16.70 4.81
CA LEU A 338 -3.74 17.68 3.74
C LEU A 338 -3.85 19.11 4.26
N TYR A 339 -2.91 19.94 3.87
CA TYR A 339 -2.84 21.34 4.26
C TYR A 339 -3.38 22.21 3.13
N TRP A 340 -4.47 22.95 3.43
CA TRP A 340 -5.17 23.83 2.49
C TRP A 340 -5.50 23.16 1.14
N PRO A 341 -6.16 22.00 1.13
CA PRO A 341 -6.47 21.31 -0.11
C PRO A 341 -7.51 22.06 -0.93
N SER A 342 -7.43 21.86 -2.25
CA SER A 342 -8.42 22.35 -3.22
C SER A 342 -9.28 21.19 -3.73
N PRO A 343 -10.54 21.40 -4.10
CA PRO A 343 -11.37 20.35 -4.67
C PRO A 343 -10.90 20.02 -6.09
N MET A 344 -10.87 18.73 -6.41
CA MET A 344 -10.51 18.21 -7.71
C MET A 344 -11.68 17.49 -8.36
N THR A 345 -11.79 17.59 -9.68
CA THR A 345 -12.73 16.80 -10.48
C THR A 345 -11.99 16.12 -11.62
N LEU A 346 -12.38 14.87 -11.89
CA LEU A 346 -11.81 14.11 -12.99
C LEU A 346 -12.67 14.29 -14.26
N ARG A 347 -12.02 14.53 -15.38
CA ARG A 347 -12.62 14.52 -16.72
C ARG A 347 -11.81 13.55 -17.58
N PRO A 348 -12.23 12.27 -17.66
CA PRO A 348 -11.48 11.25 -18.37
C PRO A 348 -11.15 11.64 -19.81
N VAL A 349 -9.91 11.38 -20.23
CA VAL A 349 -9.39 11.69 -21.56
C VAL A 349 -8.97 10.39 -22.25
N GLY A 350 -9.44 10.17 -23.45
CA GLY A 350 -9.05 9.01 -24.27
C GLY A 350 -9.29 7.67 -23.57
N THR A 351 -8.27 6.81 -23.57
CA THR A 351 -8.28 5.48 -22.94
C THR A 351 -7.57 5.46 -21.59
N VAL A 352 -7.26 6.63 -21.01
CA VAL A 352 -6.59 6.75 -19.72
C VAL A 352 -7.49 6.21 -18.60
N HIS A 353 -6.94 5.37 -17.75
CA HIS A 353 -7.62 4.85 -16.57
C HIS A 353 -7.37 5.77 -15.36
N TYR A 354 -8.45 6.23 -14.74
CA TYR A 354 -8.41 7.09 -13.55
C TYR A 354 -8.90 6.34 -12.33
N GLU A 355 -8.25 6.58 -11.19
CA GLU A 355 -8.70 6.05 -9.90
C GLU A 355 -8.65 7.14 -8.83
N GLU A 356 -9.74 7.29 -8.10
CA GLU A 356 -9.85 8.19 -6.96
C GLU A 356 -9.09 7.59 -5.77
N LEU A 357 -8.06 8.27 -5.26
CA LEU A 357 -7.25 7.79 -4.14
C LEU A 357 -7.79 8.21 -2.79
N ALA A 358 -8.17 9.48 -2.64
CA ALA A 358 -8.61 10.02 -1.38
C ALA A 358 -9.69 11.09 -1.55
N LYS A 359 -10.71 11.01 -0.69
CA LYS A 359 -11.80 11.97 -0.57
C LYS A 359 -11.91 12.49 0.86
N THR A 360 -12.49 13.66 1.01
CA THR A 360 -12.88 14.21 2.31
C THR A 360 -14.01 13.41 2.93
N THR A 361 -14.41 13.75 4.16
CA THR A 361 -15.67 13.25 4.71
C THR A 361 -16.86 13.86 3.98
N THR A 362 -18.05 13.32 4.19
CA THR A 362 -19.31 13.91 3.67
C THR A 362 -19.72 15.19 4.40
N LYS A 363 -18.96 15.61 5.41
CA LYS A 363 -19.19 16.83 6.20
C LYS A 363 -18.17 17.93 5.88
N ALA A 364 -17.46 17.78 4.77
CA ALA A 364 -16.59 18.83 4.25
C ALA A 364 -17.41 19.91 3.56
N TRP A 365 -16.83 21.10 3.41
CA TRP A 365 -17.43 22.23 2.70
C TRP A 365 -16.35 23.04 2.00
N LEU A 366 -16.75 24.02 1.19
CA LEU A 366 -15.82 24.86 0.44
C LEU A 366 -15.83 26.30 0.94
N GLN A 367 -14.68 26.94 0.79
CA GLN A 367 -14.59 28.40 0.63
C GLN A 367 -14.34 28.68 -0.85
N THR A 368 -15.33 29.33 -1.51
CA THR A 368 -15.29 29.60 -2.96
C THR A 368 -14.81 31.00 -3.28
N LYS A 369 -14.89 31.90 -2.32
CA LYS A 369 -14.48 33.31 -2.38
C LYS A 369 -14.23 33.81 -0.97
N ASN A 370 -13.58 34.99 -0.86
CA ASN A 370 -13.30 35.62 0.43
C ASN A 370 -12.62 34.66 1.42
N PHE A 371 -11.55 34.06 0.97
CA PHE A 371 -10.81 33.05 1.74
C PHE A 371 -10.38 33.61 3.10
N ALA A 372 -10.81 32.95 4.15
CA ALA A 372 -10.49 33.26 5.52
C ALA A 372 -9.70 32.08 6.11
N ALA A 373 -8.39 32.20 6.26
CA ALA A 373 -7.52 31.13 6.72
C ALA A 373 -6.83 31.44 8.04
N GLY A 374 -6.83 32.71 8.50
CA GLY A 374 -6.20 33.11 9.75
C GLY A 374 -6.96 32.58 11.00
N PRO A 375 -6.26 32.31 12.12
CA PRO A 375 -6.91 31.85 13.35
C PRO A 375 -7.95 32.84 13.92
N GLN A 376 -7.78 34.13 13.63
CA GLN A 376 -8.73 35.20 13.96
C GLN A 376 -10.03 35.10 13.14
N ASP A 377 -10.02 34.43 12.01
CA ASP A 377 -11.12 34.32 11.06
C ASP A 377 -12.03 33.11 11.32
N GLN A 378 -11.89 32.43 12.45
CA GLN A 378 -12.67 31.22 12.80
C GLN A 378 -14.19 31.38 12.60
N PRO A 379 -14.83 32.55 12.95
CA PRO A 379 -16.25 32.73 12.69
C PRO A 379 -16.61 32.70 11.20
N LEU A 380 -15.65 33.00 10.32
CA LEU A 380 -15.85 33.04 8.86
C LEU A 380 -15.66 31.67 8.19
N TYR A 381 -15.03 30.69 8.86
CA TYR A 381 -14.75 29.39 8.28
C TYR A 381 -15.99 28.64 7.81
N ALA A 382 -17.12 28.86 8.46
CA ALA A 382 -18.38 28.17 8.18
C ALA A 382 -19.36 28.96 7.31
N LEU A 383 -18.99 30.14 6.77
CA LEU A 383 -19.93 31.00 6.04
C LEU A 383 -20.61 30.32 4.83
N GLU A 384 -19.87 29.50 4.08
CA GLU A 384 -20.39 28.81 2.90
C GLU A 384 -20.76 27.34 3.18
N ARG A 385 -20.73 26.92 4.45
CA ARG A 385 -20.88 25.51 4.84
C ARG A 385 -22.23 24.94 4.41
N ASP A 386 -23.33 25.63 4.69
CA ASP A 386 -24.68 25.11 4.45
C ASP A 386 -24.98 24.93 2.96
N THR A 387 -24.32 25.70 2.10
CA THR A 387 -24.51 25.66 0.64
C THR A 387 -23.53 24.77 -0.10
N THR A 388 -22.40 24.45 0.53
CA THR A 388 -21.29 23.70 -0.12
C THR A 388 -20.95 22.40 0.59
N THR A 389 -21.72 21.96 1.59
CA THR A 389 -21.45 20.70 2.29
C THR A 389 -21.51 19.51 1.32
N GLY A 390 -20.43 18.71 1.30
CA GLY A 390 -20.32 17.55 0.41
C GLY A 390 -19.03 16.76 0.64
N GLN A 391 -18.80 15.79 -0.19
CA GLN A 391 -17.58 15.01 -0.24
C GLN A 391 -16.76 15.43 -1.45
N TYR A 392 -15.48 15.74 -1.27
CA TYR A 392 -14.61 16.27 -2.31
C TYR A 392 -13.44 15.34 -2.56
N LEU A 393 -13.13 15.12 -3.83
CA LEU A 393 -11.94 14.41 -4.26
C LEU A 393 -10.71 15.33 -4.08
N VAL A 394 -9.63 14.80 -3.51
CA VAL A 394 -8.41 15.54 -3.21
C VAL A 394 -7.13 14.82 -3.62
N ALA A 395 -7.21 13.53 -3.96
CA ALA A 395 -6.10 12.78 -4.54
C ALA A 395 -6.61 11.75 -5.54
N ALA A 396 -5.92 11.61 -6.68
CA ALA A 396 -6.25 10.64 -7.72
C ALA A 396 -5.00 10.19 -8.48
N THR A 397 -5.12 9.03 -9.15
CA THR A 397 -4.13 8.54 -10.11
C THR A 397 -4.72 8.47 -11.51
N ALA A 398 -3.84 8.49 -12.50
CA ALA A 398 -4.17 8.13 -13.86
C ALA A 398 -3.03 7.33 -14.49
N GLN A 399 -3.39 6.33 -15.31
CA GLN A 399 -2.47 5.48 -16.05
C GLN A 399 -2.95 5.33 -17.49
N GLY A 400 -2.05 5.50 -18.44
CA GLY A 400 -2.34 5.36 -19.87
C GLY A 400 -1.49 6.27 -20.74
N SER A 401 -1.96 6.49 -21.96
CA SER A 401 -1.35 7.41 -22.95
C SER A 401 -2.06 8.76 -22.92
N PHE A 402 -1.36 9.81 -22.54
CA PHE A 402 -1.90 11.16 -22.40
C PHE A 402 -1.65 12.00 -23.65
N PRO A 403 -2.61 12.84 -24.09
CA PRO A 403 -2.34 13.81 -25.14
C PRO A 403 -1.40 14.91 -24.61
N SER A 404 -0.45 15.39 -25.45
CA SER A 404 0.35 16.55 -25.06
C SER A 404 -0.52 17.80 -24.91
N ALA A 405 -0.31 18.53 -23.81
CA ALA A 405 -0.94 19.83 -23.58
C ALA A 405 -0.48 20.92 -24.55
N PHE A 406 0.63 20.66 -25.26
CA PHE A 406 1.28 21.57 -26.19
C PHE A 406 1.31 21.06 -27.64
N ALA A 407 0.55 19.99 -27.94
CA ALA A 407 0.47 19.45 -29.30
C ALA A 407 -0.11 20.43 -30.31
N VAL A 408 -0.89 21.40 -29.86
CA VAL A 408 -1.56 22.41 -30.70
C VAL A 408 -1.24 23.79 -30.16
N GLY A 409 -0.95 24.72 -31.08
CA GLY A 409 -0.64 26.10 -30.74
C GLY A 409 0.85 26.42 -30.71
N ALA A 410 1.18 27.68 -30.41
CA ALA A 410 2.56 28.13 -30.30
C ALA A 410 3.16 27.69 -28.95
N MET A 411 4.41 27.21 -29.00
CA MET A 411 5.18 26.93 -27.79
C MET A 411 5.39 28.24 -26.99
N PRO A 412 5.28 28.14 -25.65
CA PRO A 412 5.52 29.30 -24.81
C PRO A 412 6.98 29.77 -24.91
N THR A 413 7.19 31.06 -24.79
CA THR A 413 8.54 31.68 -24.79
C THR A 413 8.72 32.49 -23.54
N ARG A 414 9.96 32.53 -23.02
CA ARG A 414 10.38 33.38 -21.90
C ARG A 414 11.60 34.18 -22.33
N ALA A 415 11.57 35.51 -22.12
CA ALA A 415 12.66 36.39 -22.52
C ALA A 415 13.98 35.94 -21.88
N GLY A 416 15.03 35.84 -22.71
CA GLY A 416 16.36 35.41 -22.25
C GLY A 416 16.53 33.91 -21.96
N SER A 417 15.52 33.09 -22.23
CA SER A 417 15.57 31.63 -22.04
C SER A 417 15.45 30.92 -23.39
N PRO A 418 16.07 29.73 -23.56
CA PRO A 418 15.90 28.92 -24.74
C PRO A 418 14.44 28.41 -24.85
N PRO A 419 13.89 28.22 -26.05
CA PRO A 419 12.54 27.71 -26.19
C PRO A 419 12.46 26.27 -25.61
N PRO A 420 11.33 25.88 -24.97
CA PRO A 420 11.14 24.51 -24.58
C PRO A 420 11.11 23.58 -25.79
N PRO A 421 11.47 22.30 -25.62
CA PRO A 421 11.43 21.33 -26.72
C PRO A 421 10.00 21.22 -27.25
N ALA A 422 9.86 21.21 -28.57
CA ALA A 422 8.56 20.91 -29.19
C ALA A 422 8.20 19.45 -28.93
N PRO A 423 6.92 19.14 -28.62
CA PRO A 423 6.50 17.77 -28.38
C PRO A 423 6.86 16.86 -29.57
N LYS A 424 7.63 15.80 -29.32
CA LYS A 424 8.03 14.83 -30.36
C LYS A 424 6.87 13.92 -30.77
N ALA A 425 5.85 13.83 -29.94
CA ALA A 425 4.65 13.03 -30.17
C ALA A 425 3.41 13.79 -29.70
N THR A 426 2.26 13.49 -30.31
CA THR A 426 0.96 14.06 -29.91
C THR A 426 0.40 13.40 -28.65
N SER A 427 0.91 12.23 -28.30
CA SER A 427 0.55 11.48 -27.09
C SER A 427 1.76 10.77 -26.52
N SER A 428 1.77 10.59 -25.21
CA SER A 428 2.83 9.88 -24.49
C SER A 428 2.79 8.37 -24.79
N PRO A 429 3.87 7.62 -24.57
CA PRO A 429 3.81 6.20 -24.24
C PRO A 429 2.91 5.98 -23.02
N GLU A 430 2.63 4.72 -22.65
CA GLU A 430 1.94 4.44 -21.41
C GLU A 430 2.75 4.98 -20.21
N THR A 431 2.15 5.87 -19.45
CA THR A 431 2.76 6.49 -18.27
C THR A 431 1.77 6.61 -17.11
N ARG A 432 2.26 7.05 -15.97
CA ARG A 432 1.50 7.16 -14.73
C ARG A 432 1.64 8.53 -14.12
N ILE A 433 0.53 9.04 -13.60
CA ILE A 433 0.44 10.33 -12.93
C ILE A 433 -0.28 10.14 -11.59
N VAL A 434 0.24 10.74 -10.54
CA VAL A 434 -0.43 10.93 -9.25
C VAL A 434 -0.64 12.42 -9.05
N VAL A 435 -1.87 12.81 -8.68
CA VAL A 435 -2.18 14.21 -8.38
C VAL A 435 -2.81 14.29 -6.99
N VAL A 436 -2.25 15.15 -6.15
CA VAL A 436 -2.80 15.54 -4.84
C VAL A 436 -3.04 17.03 -4.87
N SER A 437 -4.26 17.44 -4.57
CA SER A 437 -4.66 18.85 -4.63
C SER A 437 -4.36 19.62 -3.33
N SER A 438 -3.19 19.36 -2.75
CA SER A 438 -2.57 20.06 -1.63
C SER A 438 -1.07 20.15 -1.92
N ALA A 439 -0.52 21.34 -2.04
CA ALA A 439 0.89 21.51 -2.34
C ALA A 439 1.77 21.37 -1.09
N ASP A 440 1.27 21.87 0.03
CA ASP A 440 2.05 22.05 1.25
C ASP A 440 2.14 20.78 2.12
N PHE A 441 1.39 19.72 1.81
CA PHE A 441 1.30 18.51 2.63
C PHE A 441 2.60 17.66 2.68
N LEU A 442 3.53 17.88 1.75
CA LEU A 442 4.86 17.23 1.70
C LEU A 442 5.99 18.14 2.18
N THR A 443 5.68 19.36 2.60
CA THR A 443 6.69 20.23 3.20
C THR A 443 7.06 19.73 4.60
N ASP A 444 8.18 20.24 5.14
CA ASP A 444 8.63 19.91 6.50
C ASP A 444 7.66 20.40 7.60
N MET A 445 6.58 21.10 7.21
CA MET A 445 5.42 21.35 8.08
C MET A 445 4.74 20.05 8.57
N MET A 446 4.96 18.90 7.91
CA MET A 446 4.46 17.60 8.42
C MET A 446 4.95 17.29 9.84
N SER A 447 6.09 17.82 10.26
CA SER A 447 6.59 17.67 11.63
C SER A 447 5.70 18.35 12.68
N MET A 448 4.86 19.33 12.26
CA MET A 448 3.93 20.02 13.19
C MET A 448 2.68 19.21 13.50
N SER A 449 2.37 18.19 12.72
CA SER A 449 1.18 17.34 12.90
C SER A 449 1.50 15.99 13.55
N ASP A 450 2.76 15.71 13.93
CA ASP A 450 3.24 14.40 14.40
C ASP A 450 2.86 13.25 13.43
N SER A 451 2.53 13.58 12.18
CA SER A 451 2.04 12.64 11.19
C SER A 451 3.18 12.09 10.34
N THR A 452 3.34 10.77 10.34
CA THR A 452 4.22 10.06 9.39
C THR A 452 3.49 9.65 8.12
N PHE A 453 2.18 9.94 8.01
CA PHE A 453 1.32 9.46 6.94
C PHE A 453 1.67 10.04 5.59
N ASN A 454 1.95 11.35 5.53
CA ASN A 454 2.23 12.05 4.28
C ASN A 454 3.51 11.55 3.62
N ALA A 455 4.59 11.37 4.40
CA ALA A 455 5.83 10.79 3.88
C ALA A 455 5.60 9.36 3.37
N SER A 456 4.89 8.51 4.15
CA SER A 456 4.56 7.15 3.74
C SER A 456 3.72 7.11 2.46
N PHE A 457 2.78 8.05 2.28
CA PHE A 457 1.99 8.18 1.06
C PHE A 457 2.88 8.53 -0.14
N ALA A 458 3.75 9.53 -0.01
CA ALA A 458 4.67 9.93 -1.07
C ALA A 458 5.59 8.77 -1.49
N LEU A 459 6.17 8.03 -0.54
CA LEU A 459 7.01 6.87 -0.82
C LEU A 459 6.22 5.73 -1.50
N SER A 460 4.98 5.48 -1.07
CA SER A 460 4.10 4.51 -1.72
C SER A 460 3.74 4.92 -3.15
N ALA A 461 3.56 6.22 -3.38
CA ALA A 461 3.32 6.76 -4.72
C ALA A 461 4.58 6.66 -5.60
N ALA A 462 5.80 6.90 -5.06
CA ALA A 462 7.05 6.68 -5.78
C ALA A 462 7.19 5.22 -6.24
N ASP A 463 6.95 4.29 -5.31
CA ASP A 463 6.98 2.86 -5.60
C ASP A 463 5.97 2.51 -6.70
N TRP A 464 4.75 3.02 -6.64
CA TRP A 464 3.72 2.78 -7.65
C TRP A 464 4.10 3.37 -9.02
N LEU A 465 4.67 4.56 -9.03
CA LEU A 465 5.11 5.23 -10.27
C LEU A 465 6.24 4.45 -10.96
N VAL A 466 7.26 4.02 -10.21
CA VAL A 466 8.47 3.37 -10.77
C VAL A 466 8.31 1.87 -10.95
N SER A 467 7.38 1.23 -10.22
CA SER A 467 7.22 -0.22 -10.24
C SER A 467 6.70 -0.73 -11.57
N ALA A 468 7.18 -1.91 -11.96
CA ALA A 468 6.59 -2.67 -13.05
C ALA A 468 5.16 -3.13 -12.69
N ASP A 469 4.29 -3.30 -13.69
CA ASP A 469 2.87 -3.63 -13.49
C ASP A 469 2.62 -4.90 -12.67
N ASP A 470 3.55 -5.82 -12.73
CA ASP A 470 3.50 -7.08 -11.98
C ASP A 470 3.69 -6.89 -10.47
N LEU A 471 4.52 -5.93 -10.01
CA LEU A 471 4.65 -5.57 -8.59
C LEU A 471 3.36 -4.94 -8.04
N ILE A 472 2.72 -4.11 -8.84
CA ILE A 472 1.43 -3.52 -8.50
C ILE A 472 0.38 -4.62 -8.33
N ALA A 473 0.36 -5.61 -9.23
CA ALA A 473 -0.54 -6.75 -9.13
C ALA A 473 -0.29 -7.61 -7.88
N ILE A 474 0.93 -7.72 -7.38
CA ILE A 474 1.23 -8.40 -6.11
C ILE A 474 0.64 -7.62 -4.94
N ARG A 475 0.90 -6.32 -4.90
CA ARG A 475 0.45 -5.46 -3.80
C ARG A 475 -1.08 -5.38 -3.71
N SER A 476 -1.77 -5.32 -4.83
CA SER A 476 -3.24 -5.29 -4.86
C SER A 476 -3.89 -6.60 -4.38
N ARG A 477 -3.20 -7.75 -4.49
CA ARG A 477 -3.69 -9.03 -3.94
C ARG A 477 -3.64 -9.07 -2.42
N ALA A 478 -2.66 -8.43 -1.79
CA ALA A 478 -2.50 -8.38 -0.34
C ALA A 478 -3.63 -7.62 0.38
N VAL A 479 -4.41 -6.83 -0.36
CA VAL A 479 -5.46 -5.94 0.17
C VAL A 479 -6.76 -6.65 0.54
N VAL A 480 -6.95 -7.90 0.15
CA VAL A 480 -8.17 -8.63 0.52
C VAL A 480 -8.11 -9.00 1.99
N ASP A 481 -8.63 -8.12 2.84
CA ASP A 481 -8.84 -8.40 4.26
C ASP A 481 -9.83 -9.57 4.40
N THR A 482 -9.29 -10.74 4.66
CA THR A 482 -10.05 -11.99 4.86
C THR A 482 -10.53 -12.16 6.31
N ARG A 483 -10.28 -11.17 7.18
CA ARG A 483 -10.72 -11.24 8.58
C ARG A 483 -12.24 -11.19 8.64
N LEU A 484 -12.83 -12.06 9.45
CA LEU A 484 -14.26 -12.07 9.78
C LEU A 484 -14.77 -10.75 10.42
N ASN A 485 -13.92 -9.76 10.58
CA ASN A 485 -14.24 -8.41 11.06
C ASN A 485 -15.15 -7.58 10.11
N ARG A 486 -15.47 -8.09 8.93
CA ARG A 486 -16.47 -7.49 8.03
C ARG A 486 -17.88 -7.43 8.64
N ILE A 487 -18.15 -8.33 9.60
CA ILE A 487 -19.41 -8.32 10.33
C ILE A 487 -19.27 -7.37 11.51
N LYS A 488 -19.67 -6.12 11.31
CA LYS A 488 -19.57 -5.04 12.32
C LYS A 488 -20.59 -5.19 13.44
N ASP A 489 -21.69 -5.89 13.18
CA ASP A 489 -22.76 -6.14 14.14
C ASP A 489 -22.38 -7.28 15.07
N ALA A 490 -22.29 -6.96 16.38
CA ALA A 490 -21.90 -7.91 17.43
C ALA A 490 -22.87 -9.09 17.53
N ASP A 491 -24.17 -8.85 17.33
CA ASP A 491 -25.21 -9.86 17.44
C ASP A 491 -25.16 -10.83 16.26
N THR A 492 -24.96 -10.32 15.04
CA THR A 492 -24.77 -11.14 13.83
C THR A 492 -23.49 -11.98 13.94
N ARG A 493 -22.42 -11.44 14.51
CA ARG A 493 -21.17 -12.18 14.74
C ARG A 493 -21.37 -13.31 15.76
N ALA A 494 -22.02 -13.03 16.88
CA ALA A 494 -22.33 -14.03 17.90
C ALA A 494 -23.21 -15.14 17.33
N PHE A 495 -24.25 -14.80 16.56
CA PHE A 495 -25.13 -15.76 15.88
C PHE A 495 -24.36 -16.68 14.93
N LEU A 496 -23.46 -16.14 14.09
CA LEU A 496 -22.68 -16.94 13.15
C LEU A 496 -21.68 -17.87 13.85
N VAL A 497 -21.09 -17.43 14.96
CA VAL A 497 -20.21 -18.28 15.78
C VAL A 497 -21.01 -19.45 16.37
N VAL A 498 -22.16 -19.18 16.97
CA VAL A 498 -23.05 -20.22 17.55
C VAL A 498 -23.53 -21.16 16.44
N LEU A 499 -23.95 -20.65 15.29
CA LEU A 499 -24.38 -21.46 14.14
C LEU A 499 -23.26 -22.40 13.66
N THR A 500 -22.02 -21.89 13.59
CA THR A 500 -20.86 -22.69 13.21
C THR A 500 -20.63 -23.83 14.19
N TYR A 501 -20.72 -23.59 15.50
CA TYR A 501 -20.62 -24.64 16.51
C TYR A 501 -21.76 -25.69 16.40
N ILE A 502 -23.01 -25.26 16.17
CA ILE A 502 -24.14 -26.14 15.98
C ILE A 502 -23.93 -27.05 14.75
N VAL A 503 -23.48 -26.48 13.64
CA VAL A 503 -23.23 -27.23 12.41
C VAL A 503 -22.06 -28.20 12.57
N THR A 504 -20.92 -27.73 13.06
CA THR A 504 -19.68 -28.53 13.12
C THR A 504 -19.72 -29.61 14.23
N LEU A 505 -20.22 -29.28 15.43
CA LEU A 505 -20.24 -30.18 16.57
C LEU A 505 -21.54 -30.98 16.68
N GLY A 506 -22.63 -30.50 16.07
CA GLY A 506 -23.96 -31.17 16.12
C GLY A 506 -24.32 -31.86 14.81
N LEU A 507 -24.58 -31.08 13.77
CA LEU A 507 -25.19 -31.56 12.53
C LEU A 507 -24.29 -32.52 11.75
N VAL A 508 -22.98 -32.22 11.63
CA VAL A 508 -22.04 -33.09 10.90
C VAL A 508 -21.85 -34.44 11.58
N PRO A 509 -21.58 -34.55 12.91
CA PRO A 509 -21.50 -35.86 13.58
C PRO A 509 -22.81 -36.65 13.53
N LEU A 510 -23.96 -35.97 13.70
CA LEU A 510 -25.28 -36.63 13.60
C LEU A 510 -25.53 -37.19 12.19
N ALA A 511 -25.14 -36.46 11.14
CA ALA A 511 -25.26 -36.95 9.77
C ALA A 511 -24.38 -38.18 9.52
N VAL A 512 -23.15 -38.20 10.05
CA VAL A 512 -22.23 -39.35 9.95
C VAL A 512 -22.80 -40.58 10.70
N ILE A 513 -23.30 -40.38 11.93
CA ILE A 513 -23.94 -41.43 12.73
C ILE A 513 -25.20 -41.95 12.01
N GLY A 514 -26.05 -41.04 11.52
CA GLY A 514 -27.26 -41.39 10.77
C GLY A 514 -26.96 -42.22 9.51
N TYR A 515 -25.94 -41.80 8.75
CA TYR A 515 -25.49 -42.57 7.58
C TYR A 515 -24.94 -43.95 7.97
N GLY A 516 -24.16 -44.03 9.06
CA GLY A 516 -23.64 -45.28 9.60
C GLY A 516 -24.78 -46.26 10.00
N LEU A 517 -25.80 -45.76 10.69
CA LEU A 517 -26.97 -46.54 11.07
C LEU A 517 -27.80 -47.00 9.87
N LEU A 518 -28.01 -46.14 8.88
CA LEU A 518 -28.69 -46.51 7.63
C LEU A 518 -27.95 -47.60 6.87
N ARG A 519 -26.63 -47.50 6.82
CA ARG A 519 -25.76 -48.50 6.18
C ARG A 519 -25.78 -49.83 6.94
N ALA A 520 -25.74 -49.78 8.28
CA ALA A 520 -25.85 -50.98 9.12
C ALA A 520 -27.21 -51.68 8.94
N ARG A 521 -28.32 -50.92 8.92
CA ARG A 521 -29.66 -51.45 8.66
C ARG A 521 -29.78 -52.08 7.26
N LYS A 522 -29.21 -51.49 6.23
CA LYS A 522 -29.16 -52.06 4.87
C LYS A 522 -28.37 -53.37 4.83
N ARG A 523 -27.23 -53.45 5.54
CA ARG A 523 -26.45 -54.69 5.65
C ARG A 523 -27.22 -55.79 6.39
N ALA A 524 -27.83 -55.48 7.53
CA ALA A 524 -28.64 -56.44 8.29
C ALA A 524 -29.85 -56.95 7.51
N ARG A 525 -30.49 -56.15 6.67
CA ARG A 525 -31.55 -56.57 5.75
C ARG A 525 -31.03 -57.56 4.70
N LYS A 526 -29.92 -57.27 4.05
CA LYS A 526 -29.29 -58.18 3.06
C LYS A 526 -28.83 -59.50 3.67
N GLU A 527 -28.34 -59.50 4.91
CA GLU A 527 -28.01 -60.74 5.63
C GLU A 527 -29.22 -61.54 5.98
N LYS A 528 -30.35 -60.94 6.38
CA LYS A 528 -31.62 -61.67 6.60
C LYS A 528 -32.14 -62.24 5.29
N GLU A 529 -32.17 -61.53 4.18
CA GLU A 529 -32.57 -62.03 2.86
C GLU A 529 -31.70 -63.22 2.41
N SER A 530 -30.39 -63.15 2.59
CA SER A 530 -29.46 -64.21 2.23
C SER A 530 -29.60 -65.46 3.13
N ARG A 531 -30.04 -65.32 4.39
CA ARG A 531 -30.37 -66.46 5.30
C ARG A 531 -31.67 -67.08 4.93
N THR A 532 -32.70 -66.35 4.52
CA THR A 532 -33.98 -66.84 4.08
C THR A 532 -33.89 -67.67 2.79
N ILE A 533 -33.04 -67.23 1.85
CA ILE A 533 -32.79 -67.98 0.60
C ILE A 533 -32.00 -69.28 0.85
N ARG A 534 -31.10 -69.32 1.84
CA ARG A 534 -30.37 -70.56 2.20
C ARG A 534 -31.15 -71.55 3.07
N GLY A 535 -32.19 -71.07 3.76
CA GLY A 535 -33.06 -71.95 4.59
C GLY A 535 -34.27 -72.55 3.86
N GLY A 536 -34.47 -72.22 2.56
CA GLY A 536 -35.54 -72.76 1.73
C GLY A 536 -35.12 -73.91 0.78
N GLU A 537 -33.85 -74.34 0.84
CA GLU A 537 -33.29 -75.44 0.06
C GLU A 537 -32.91 -76.67 0.94
N ALA A 538 -33.52 -76.82 2.13
CA ALA A 538 -33.28 -77.98 2.99
C ALA A 538 -34.56 -78.79 3.14
#